data_1040167d800b8fdea0e779288166eb37
#
_entry.id   1040167d800b8fdea0e779288166eb37
#
_cell.length_a   1.000
_cell.length_b   1.000
_cell.length_c   1.000
_cell.angle_alpha   90.00
_cell.angle_beta   90.00
_cell.angle_gamma   90.00
#
_symmetry.space_group_name_H-M   'P 1'
#
loop_
_entity.id
_entity.type
_entity.pdbx_description
1 polymer ?
#
loop_
_entity_poly.entity_id
_entity_poly.type
_entity_poly.pdbx_seq_one_letter_code
_entity_poly.pdbx_strand_id
1 'polypeptide(L)'
;MTIRSFRCTDTEALFEGKKPKRFRNIERVAQRKLQMLDDAVELRDLKSPPGNYLEALIRDRAGQHSIRINDQWRVCFVWTKAGPESVEIADYH
;
A
#
# COMPACT_ATOMS: atom_id res chain seq x y z
N MET A 1 1.08 -12.35 3.96
CA MET A 1 2.55 -12.28 4.13
C MET A 1 2.94 -10.93 4.67
N THR A 2 3.87 -10.92 5.61
CA THR A 2 4.29 -9.69 6.27
C THR A 2 4.97 -8.73 5.31
N ILE A 3 4.67 -7.43 5.45
CA ILE A 3 5.40 -6.39 4.73
C ILE A 3 6.88 -6.49 5.06
N ARG A 4 7.73 -6.52 4.04
CA ARG A 4 9.17 -6.74 4.20
C ARG A 4 9.97 -5.46 4.27
N SER A 5 9.54 -4.42 3.56
CA SER A 5 10.24 -3.14 3.56
C SER A 5 9.32 -2.01 3.15
N PHE A 6 9.70 -0.79 3.52
CA PHE A 6 9.01 0.44 3.15
C PHE A 6 9.96 1.32 2.36
N ARG A 7 9.44 1.97 1.35
CA ARG A 7 10.19 2.95 0.57
C ARG A 7 10.09 4.35 1.16
N CYS A 8 9.10 4.57 2.03
CA CYS A 8 8.77 5.89 2.57
C CYS A 8 8.68 5.81 4.09
N THR A 9 9.45 6.65 4.80
CA THR A 9 9.44 6.64 6.26
C THR A 9 8.10 7.03 6.85
N ASP A 10 7.35 7.92 6.18
CA ASP A 10 6.02 8.31 6.65
C ASP A 10 5.03 7.15 6.54
N THR A 11 5.13 6.35 5.48
CA THR A 11 4.29 5.16 5.32
C THR A 11 4.58 4.15 6.43
N GLU A 12 5.85 3.92 6.69
CA GLU A 12 6.26 3.02 7.78
C GLU A 12 5.76 3.52 9.13
N ALA A 13 5.92 4.81 9.40
CA ALA A 13 5.45 5.42 10.64
C ALA A 13 3.94 5.25 10.81
N LEU A 14 3.19 5.45 9.75
CA LEU A 14 1.73 5.27 9.79
C LEU A 14 1.36 3.81 10.10
N PHE A 15 2.06 2.86 9.49
CA PHE A 15 1.83 1.44 9.76
C PHE A 15 2.12 1.09 11.22
N GLU A 16 3.11 1.76 11.82
CA GLU A 16 3.48 1.54 13.22
C GLU A 16 2.55 2.24 14.21
N GLY A 17 1.52 2.93 13.72
CA GLY A 17 0.56 3.60 14.60
C GLY A 17 0.85 5.06 14.87
N LYS A 18 1.89 5.62 14.25
CA LYS A 18 2.21 7.04 14.35
C LYS A 18 1.29 7.84 13.43
N LYS A 19 1.32 9.16 13.54
CA LYS A 19 0.40 10.03 12.80
C LYS A 19 1.14 11.09 11.98
N PRO A 20 1.80 10.69 10.88
CA PRO A 20 2.47 11.67 10.03
C PRO A 20 1.47 12.71 9.50
N LYS A 21 1.86 13.97 9.55
CA LYS A 21 0.98 15.07 9.10
C LYS A 21 0.53 14.89 7.64
N ARG A 22 1.43 14.38 6.82
CA ARG A 22 1.19 14.17 5.39
C ARG A 22 -0.06 13.33 5.12
N PHE A 23 -0.37 12.39 6.01
CA PHE A 23 -1.47 11.45 5.83
C PHE A 23 -2.63 11.69 6.80
N ARG A 24 -2.70 12.90 7.36
CA ARG A 24 -3.72 13.21 8.37
C ARG A 24 -5.14 12.87 7.90
N ASN A 25 -5.47 13.20 6.67
CA ASN A 25 -6.83 13.05 6.16
C ASN A 25 -7.18 11.64 5.73
N ILE A 26 -6.19 10.73 5.71
CA ILE A 26 -6.40 9.37 5.23
C ILE A 26 -5.96 8.31 6.23
N GLU A 27 -5.60 8.71 7.47
CA GLU A 27 -5.00 7.80 8.45
C GLU A 27 -5.73 6.48 8.61
N ARG A 28 -7.02 6.54 8.87
CA ARG A 28 -7.80 5.34 9.17
C ARG A 28 -7.85 4.39 7.98
N VAL A 29 -8.18 4.92 6.81
CA VAL A 29 -8.28 4.09 5.61
C VAL A 29 -6.91 3.57 5.21
N ALA A 30 -5.90 4.43 5.26
CA ALA A 30 -4.54 4.03 4.91
C ALA A 30 -4.01 2.93 5.82
N GLN A 31 -4.20 3.05 7.14
CA GLN A 31 -3.80 2.01 8.09
C GLN A 31 -4.50 0.70 7.80
N ARG A 32 -5.79 0.75 7.48
CA ARG A 32 -6.55 -0.46 7.14
C ARG A 32 -5.99 -1.13 5.88
N LYS A 33 -5.66 -0.33 4.86
CA LYS A 33 -5.11 -0.89 3.62
C LYS A 33 -3.71 -1.47 3.83
N LEU A 34 -2.89 -0.82 4.65
CA LEU A 34 -1.56 -1.34 4.99
C LEU A 34 -1.68 -2.65 5.75
N GLN A 35 -2.62 -2.74 6.70
CA GLN A 35 -2.84 -3.98 7.43
C GLN A 35 -3.34 -5.08 6.51
N MET A 36 -4.23 -4.75 5.59
CA MET A 36 -4.73 -5.69 4.59
C MET A 36 -3.58 -6.24 3.75
N LEU A 37 -2.66 -5.37 3.34
CA LEU A 37 -1.48 -5.76 2.59
C LEU A 37 -0.59 -6.69 3.42
N ASP A 38 -0.39 -6.36 4.68
CA ASP A 38 0.44 -7.16 5.60
C ASP A 38 -0.15 -8.55 5.81
N ASP A 39 -1.46 -8.67 5.84
CA ASP A 39 -2.16 -9.92 6.09
C ASP A 39 -2.33 -10.79 4.85
N ALA A 40 -2.16 -10.24 3.65
CA ALA A 40 -2.40 -10.97 2.42
C ALA A 40 -1.43 -12.15 2.28
N VAL A 41 -1.94 -13.30 1.88
CA VAL A 41 -1.14 -14.49 1.62
C VAL A 41 -0.74 -14.55 0.16
N GLU A 42 -1.65 -14.17 -0.73
CA GLU A 42 -1.41 -14.14 -2.17
C GLU A 42 -1.80 -12.77 -2.71
N LEU A 43 -1.19 -12.38 -3.81
CA LEU A 43 -1.47 -11.10 -4.44
C LEU A 43 -2.96 -10.94 -4.75
N ARG A 44 -3.61 -12.00 -5.23
CA ARG A 44 -5.04 -11.96 -5.58
C ARG A 44 -5.95 -11.65 -4.39
N ASP A 45 -5.48 -11.88 -3.16
CA ASP A 45 -6.27 -11.56 -1.96
C ASP A 45 -6.58 -10.06 -1.90
N LEU A 46 -5.76 -9.25 -2.55
CA LEU A 46 -5.91 -7.79 -2.56
C LEU A 46 -6.92 -7.30 -3.59
N LYS A 47 -7.52 -8.21 -4.37
CA LYS A 47 -8.62 -7.85 -5.25
C LYS A 47 -9.90 -7.58 -4.47
N SER A 48 -9.98 -8.04 -3.22
CA SER A 48 -11.12 -7.85 -2.36
C SER A 48 -10.74 -6.92 -1.20
N PRO A 49 -11.55 -5.94 -0.84
CA PRO A 49 -12.82 -5.57 -1.49
C PRO A 49 -12.60 -4.94 -2.88
N PRO A 50 -13.62 -4.94 -3.74
CA PRO A 50 -13.47 -4.37 -5.10
C PRO A 50 -12.97 -2.94 -5.12
N GLY A 51 -13.28 -2.16 -4.09
CA GLY A 51 -12.80 -0.79 -3.96
C GLY A 51 -11.28 -0.65 -3.87
N ASN A 52 -10.55 -1.74 -3.67
CA ASN A 52 -9.09 -1.70 -3.69
C ASN A 52 -8.54 -1.41 -5.09
N TYR A 53 -9.26 -1.78 -6.13
CA TYR A 53 -8.80 -1.61 -7.50
C TYR A 53 -7.34 -2.04 -7.67
N LEU A 54 -7.05 -3.27 -7.28
CA LEU A 54 -5.71 -3.83 -7.44
C LEU A 54 -5.29 -3.75 -8.91
N GLU A 55 -4.14 -3.12 -9.17
CA GLU A 55 -3.64 -3.03 -10.53
C GLU A 55 -2.12 -3.13 -10.60
N ALA A 56 -1.63 -3.68 -11.70
CA ALA A 56 -0.21 -3.68 -12.02
C ALA A 56 0.16 -2.33 -12.62
N LEU A 57 1.23 -1.74 -12.15
CA LEU A 57 1.66 -0.43 -12.59
C LEU A 57 2.61 -0.54 -13.77
N ILE A 58 2.71 0.53 -14.55
CA ILE A 58 3.50 0.55 -15.77
C ILE A 58 4.48 1.72 -15.75
N ARG A 59 5.34 1.80 -16.79
CA ARG A 59 6.32 2.87 -16.99
C ARG A 59 7.27 2.96 -15.80
N ASP A 60 7.34 4.12 -15.15
CA ASP A 60 8.30 4.35 -14.05
C ASP A 60 8.09 3.43 -12.87
N ARG A 61 6.90 2.87 -12.74
CA ARG A 61 6.56 1.97 -11.65
C ARG A 61 6.36 0.53 -12.10
N ALA A 62 6.85 0.17 -13.27
CA ALA A 62 6.76 -1.20 -13.77
C ALA A 62 7.33 -2.17 -12.74
N GLY A 63 6.64 -3.29 -12.52
CA GLY A 63 7.01 -4.27 -11.50
C GLY A 63 6.32 -4.04 -10.16
N GLN A 64 5.61 -2.94 -10.01
CA GLN A 64 4.82 -2.66 -8.81
C GLN A 64 3.34 -2.92 -9.05
N HIS A 65 2.63 -3.07 -7.94
CA HIS A 65 1.17 -3.10 -7.91
C HIS A 65 0.68 -2.02 -6.97
N SER A 66 -0.59 -1.67 -7.07
CA SER A 66 -1.17 -0.72 -6.13
C SER A 66 -2.58 -1.12 -5.73
N ILE A 67 -2.97 -0.69 -4.52
CA ILE A 67 -4.36 -0.73 -4.08
C ILE A 67 -4.77 0.69 -3.70
N ARG A 68 -6.04 1.00 -3.93
CA ARG A 68 -6.56 2.36 -3.79
C ARG A 68 -6.92 2.69 -2.34
N ILE A 69 -6.53 3.88 -1.89
CA ILE A 69 -7.00 4.45 -0.63
C ILE A 69 -8.20 5.36 -0.91
N ASN A 70 -8.03 6.31 -1.82
CA ASN A 70 -9.10 7.21 -2.27
C ASN A 70 -8.74 7.73 -3.66
N ASP A 71 -9.40 8.79 -4.13
CA ASP A 71 -9.14 9.34 -5.48
C ASP A 71 -7.73 9.86 -5.66
N GLN A 72 -7.06 10.23 -4.58
CA GLN A 72 -5.73 10.83 -4.61
C GLN A 72 -4.63 9.85 -4.26
N TRP A 73 -4.86 9.00 -3.27
CA TRP A 73 -3.80 8.20 -2.66
C TRP A 73 -3.93 6.73 -2.96
N ARG A 74 -2.79 6.07 -3.21
CA ARG A 74 -2.71 4.62 -3.42
C ARG A 74 -1.54 4.05 -2.62
N VAL A 75 -1.65 2.79 -2.22
CA VAL A 75 -0.53 2.06 -1.63
C VAL A 75 0.15 1.30 -2.75
N CYS A 76 1.42 1.64 -3.01
CA CYS A 76 2.23 1.01 -4.06
C CYS A 76 3.24 0.06 -3.42
N PHE A 77 3.48 -1.08 -4.06
CA PHE A 77 4.36 -2.10 -3.50
C PHE A 77 4.85 -3.05 -4.58
N VAL A 78 5.94 -3.76 -4.28
CA VAL A 78 6.42 -4.87 -5.10
C VAL A 78 6.01 -6.16 -4.40
N TRP A 79 5.32 -7.04 -5.10
CA TRP A 79 4.93 -8.33 -4.53
C TRP A 79 6.04 -9.34 -4.79
N THR A 80 6.57 -9.96 -3.72
CA THR A 80 7.62 -10.96 -3.81
C THR A 80 7.20 -12.23 -3.10
N LYS A 81 7.97 -13.29 -3.26
CA LYS A 81 7.72 -14.56 -2.55
C LYS A 81 7.79 -14.38 -1.04
N ALA A 82 8.57 -13.42 -0.57
CA ALA A 82 8.73 -13.16 0.87
C ALA A 82 7.65 -12.22 1.40
N GLY A 83 6.89 -11.59 0.52
CA GLY A 83 5.85 -10.63 0.89
C GLY A 83 6.00 -9.30 0.17
N PRO A 84 5.15 -8.32 0.52
CA PRO A 84 5.23 -6.99 -0.10
C PRO A 84 6.52 -6.27 0.28
N GLU A 85 7.15 -5.62 -0.69
CA GLU A 85 8.38 -4.84 -0.47
C GLU A 85 8.22 -3.43 -1.02
N SER A 86 9.08 -2.54 -0.56
CA SER A 86 9.14 -1.14 -1.03
C SER A 86 7.78 -0.46 -0.97
N VAL A 87 7.06 -0.68 0.13
CA VAL A 87 5.71 -0.17 0.30
C VAL A 87 5.74 1.34 0.51
N GLU A 88 4.93 2.06 -0.24
CA GLU A 88 4.77 3.50 -0.04
C GLU A 88 3.37 3.95 -0.40
N ILE A 89 2.88 4.96 0.31
CA ILE A 89 1.65 5.64 -0.03
C ILE A 89 2.02 6.76 -0.98
N ALA A 90 1.46 6.73 -2.18
CA ALA A 90 1.79 7.69 -3.24
C ALA A 90 0.57 8.49 -3.64
N ASP A 91 0.81 9.77 -3.96
CA ASP A 91 -0.19 10.67 -4.52
C ASP A 91 -0.26 10.35 -6.01
N TYR A 92 -1.43 9.94 -6.47
CA TYR A 92 -1.60 9.37 -7.80
C TYR A 92 -2.60 10.16 -8.62
N HIS A 93 -2.10 11.08 -9.36
CA HIS A 93 -2.91 11.88 -10.29
C HIS A 93 -2.56 11.55 -11.72
#